data_d063d9425811b52f0d19013eb32ef706
#
_entry.id   d063d9425811b52f0d19013eb32ef706
#
_cell.length_a   1.000
_cell.length_b   1.000
_cell.length_c   1.000
_cell.angle_alpha   90.00
_cell.angle_beta   90.00
_cell.angle_gamma   90.00
#
_symmetry.space_group_name_H-M   'P 1'
#
loop_
_entity.id
_entity.type
_entity.pdbx_description
1 polymer ?
#
loop_
_entity_poly.entity_id
_entity_poly.type
_entity_poly.pdbx_seq_one_letter_code
_entity_poly.pdbx_strand_id
1 'polypeptide(L)'
;MHRDLKPQNILVTEEGDIKLADFGLARAFGVPIKTLTHEVVTLWYRAPEILLCQKAYSIGVDSWSIGCIFAELSQRKPLFYGDSEIDQIFRIFQVLGTPNEHHWKDALKLNDFKPTFPKWKPKPLTEHVEKMDVLAMDLCTSLVQLDPAKRISC
;
A
#
# COMPACT_ATOMS: atom_id res chain seq x y z
N MET A 1 -9.71 9.45 -5.87
CA MET A 1 -9.17 8.40 -5.00
C MET A 1 -10.25 7.37 -4.71
N HIS A 2 -9.96 6.10 -4.95
CA HIS A 2 -10.84 4.97 -4.66
C HIS A 2 -10.78 4.57 -3.17
N ARG A 3 -9.58 4.46 -2.62
CA ARG A 3 -9.21 4.17 -1.21
C ARG A 3 -9.44 2.74 -0.72
N ASP A 4 -10.03 1.87 -1.53
CA ASP A 4 -10.26 0.45 -1.21
C ASP A 4 -10.02 -0.44 -2.44
N LEU A 5 -8.92 -0.18 -3.16
CA LEU A 5 -8.53 -1.05 -4.26
C LEU A 5 -8.04 -2.38 -3.71
N LYS A 6 -8.65 -3.46 -4.19
CA LYS A 6 -8.36 -4.86 -3.86
C LYS A 6 -8.84 -5.75 -5.01
N PRO A 7 -8.37 -6.98 -5.15
CA PRO A 7 -8.78 -7.86 -6.25
C PRO A 7 -10.29 -7.99 -6.42
N GLN A 8 -11.04 -8.01 -5.31
CA GLN A 8 -12.50 -8.14 -5.32
C GLN A 8 -13.23 -6.95 -5.96
N ASN A 9 -12.58 -5.78 -6.00
CA ASN A 9 -13.12 -4.55 -6.58
C ASN A 9 -12.61 -4.29 -8.01
N ILE A 10 -11.85 -5.21 -8.58
CA ILE A 10 -11.36 -5.18 -9.96
C ILE A 10 -12.08 -6.27 -10.74
N LEU A 11 -12.96 -5.83 -11.64
CA LEU A 11 -13.73 -6.74 -12.49
C LEU A 11 -13.07 -6.79 -13.87
N VAL A 12 -13.08 -7.96 -14.47
CA VAL A 12 -12.56 -8.18 -15.83
C VAL A 12 -13.71 -8.66 -16.70
N THR A 13 -13.94 -8.00 -17.84
CA THR A 13 -14.94 -8.43 -18.81
C THR A 13 -14.45 -9.64 -19.60
N GLU A 14 -15.32 -10.27 -20.38
CA GLU A 14 -14.95 -11.39 -21.26
C GLU A 14 -13.93 -10.94 -22.34
N GLU A 15 -13.99 -9.68 -22.76
CA GLU A 15 -13.05 -9.08 -23.71
C GLU A 15 -11.69 -8.69 -23.08
N GLY A 16 -11.55 -8.81 -21.76
CA GLY A 16 -10.34 -8.47 -21.02
C GLY A 16 -10.27 -7.01 -20.51
N ASP A 17 -11.33 -6.24 -20.64
CA ASP A 17 -11.41 -4.88 -20.09
C ASP A 17 -11.47 -4.91 -18.56
N ILE A 18 -10.74 -3.97 -17.94
CA ILE A 18 -10.75 -3.78 -16.49
C ILE A 18 -11.80 -2.73 -16.10
N LYS A 19 -12.66 -3.08 -15.16
CA LYS A 19 -13.66 -2.17 -14.56
C LYS A 19 -13.46 -2.12 -13.06
N LEU A 20 -13.47 -0.91 -12.49
CA LEU A 20 -13.43 -0.72 -11.03
C LEU A 20 -14.84 -0.73 -10.47
N ALA A 21 -15.01 -1.36 -9.32
CA ALA A 21 -16.27 -1.48 -8.59
C ALA A 21 -16.11 -1.01 -7.14
N ASP A 22 -17.24 -0.81 -6.45
CA ASP A 22 -17.32 -0.44 -5.03
C ASP A 22 -16.65 0.91 -4.70
N PHE A 23 -17.28 1.99 -5.12
CA PHE A 23 -16.87 3.36 -4.83
C PHE A 23 -17.39 3.87 -3.46
N GLY A 24 -17.85 2.98 -2.57
CA GLY A 24 -18.42 3.33 -1.25
C GLY A 24 -17.48 4.16 -0.37
N LEU A 25 -16.18 3.93 -0.48
CA LEU A 25 -15.13 4.69 0.21
C LEU A 25 -14.48 5.77 -0.65
N ALA A 26 -14.87 5.91 -1.92
CA ALA A 26 -14.24 6.87 -2.83
C ALA A 26 -14.46 8.33 -2.41
N ARG A 27 -13.49 9.19 -2.71
CA ARG A 27 -13.55 10.64 -2.45
C ARG A 27 -13.01 11.43 -3.62
N ALA A 28 -13.60 12.60 -3.85
CA ALA A 28 -13.05 13.58 -4.77
C ALA A 28 -11.70 14.09 -4.26
N PHE A 29 -10.79 14.38 -5.19
CA PHE A 29 -9.50 14.95 -4.87
C PHE A 29 -9.68 16.36 -4.25
N GLY A 30 -8.93 16.67 -3.18
CA GLY A 30 -8.95 17.98 -2.54
C GLY A 30 -10.01 18.19 -1.44
N VAL A 31 -10.82 17.18 -1.09
CA VAL A 31 -11.79 17.28 0.02
C VAL A 31 -11.15 16.83 1.34
N PRO A 32 -11.32 17.56 2.47
CA PRO A 32 -10.82 17.14 3.78
C PRO A 32 -11.37 15.77 4.17
N ILE A 33 -10.49 14.90 4.67
CA ILE A 33 -10.82 13.50 4.95
C ILE A 33 -11.30 13.38 6.40
N LYS A 34 -12.52 12.83 6.60
CA LYS A 34 -12.93 12.30 7.91
C LYS A 34 -12.26 10.94 8.11
N THR A 35 -11.77 10.69 9.32
CA THR A 35 -11.19 9.39 9.71
C THR A 35 -12.14 8.25 9.38
N LEU A 36 -11.59 7.17 8.81
CA LEU A 36 -12.31 5.94 8.53
C LEU A 36 -12.74 5.29 9.85
N THR A 37 -13.97 4.82 9.92
CA THR A 37 -14.46 3.93 10.98
C THR A 37 -13.79 2.56 10.82
N HIS A 38 -13.45 1.93 11.95
CA HIS A 38 -12.93 0.56 12.00
C HIS A 38 -14.02 -0.43 11.54
N GLU A 39 -14.06 -0.74 10.27
CA GLU A 39 -14.79 -1.90 9.75
C GLU A 39 -13.79 -3.02 9.45
N VAL A 40 -14.26 -4.26 9.51
CA VAL A 40 -13.48 -5.47 9.14
C VAL A 40 -13.23 -5.44 7.63
N VAL A 41 -12.23 -4.68 7.21
CA VAL A 41 -11.84 -4.49 5.82
C VAL A 41 -10.49 -5.19 5.61
N THR A 42 -10.31 -5.84 4.48
CA THR A 42 -9.04 -6.44 4.09
C THR A 42 -7.91 -5.41 4.16
N LEU A 43 -6.94 -5.62 5.05
CA LEU A 43 -5.84 -4.69 5.32
C LEU A 43 -4.67 -4.84 4.33
N TRP A 44 -4.62 -5.92 3.58
CA TRP A 44 -3.45 -6.36 2.81
C TRP A 44 -2.99 -5.37 1.72
N TYR A 45 -3.91 -4.54 1.24
CA TYR A 45 -3.67 -3.54 0.18
C TYR A 45 -3.64 -2.11 0.72
N ARG A 46 -3.73 -1.94 2.06
CA ARG A 46 -3.79 -0.61 2.70
C ARG A 46 -2.40 0.00 2.79
N ALA A 47 -2.29 1.24 2.33
CA ALA A 47 -1.04 1.99 2.35
C ALA A 47 -0.55 2.28 3.77
N PRO A 48 0.78 2.29 4.02
CA PRO A 48 1.34 2.47 5.36
C PRO A 48 0.99 3.81 6.00
N GLU A 49 0.84 4.89 5.24
CA GLU A 49 0.39 6.18 5.75
C GLU A 49 -1.03 6.14 6.31
N ILE A 50 -1.91 5.31 5.77
CA ILE A 50 -3.26 5.10 6.32
C ILE A 50 -3.17 4.29 7.62
N LEU A 51 -2.39 3.22 7.64
CA LEU A 51 -2.18 2.38 8.84
C LEU A 51 -1.53 3.16 9.99
N LEU A 52 -0.74 4.20 9.67
CA LEU A 52 -0.12 5.10 10.65
C LEU A 52 -0.96 6.34 10.95
N CYS A 53 -2.24 6.34 10.58
CA CYS A 53 -3.22 7.41 10.83
C CYS A 53 -2.77 8.79 10.32
N GLN A 54 -2.20 8.86 9.12
CA GLN A 54 -1.92 10.14 8.47
C GLN A 54 -3.24 10.83 8.14
N LYS A 55 -3.46 12.05 8.67
CA LYS A 55 -4.72 12.80 8.51
C LYS A 55 -4.98 13.26 7.07
N ALA A 56 -3.93 13.59 6.33
CA ALA A 56 -4.02 14.01 4.93
C ALA A 56 -3.17 13.08 4.07
N TYR A 57 -3.78 12.34 3.18
CA TYR A 57 -3.11 11.45 2.23
C TYR A 57 -3.54 11.74 0.79
N SER A 58 -2.72 11.35 -0.17
CA SER A 58 -2.88 11.63 -1.59
C SER A 58 -3.41 10.42 -2.36
N ILE A 59 -3.55 10.59 -3.70
CA ILE A 59 -3.84 9.49 -4.62
C ILE A 59 -2.81 8.35 -4.56
N GLY A 60 -1.64 8.61 -4.00
CA GLY A 60 -0.61 7.59 -3.78
C GLY A 60 -1.07 6.37 -2.98
N VAL A 61 -2.17 6.47 -2.22
CA VAL A 61 -2.76 5.31 -1.53
C VAL A 61 -3.30 4.28 -2.51
N ASP A 62 -3.90 4.72 -3.62
CA ASP A 62 -4.39 3.84 -4.68
C ASP A 62 -3.22 3.24 -5.47
N SER A 63 -2.14 4.01 -5.73
CA SER A 63 -0.90 3.50 -6.34
C SER A 63 -0.27 2.38 -5.51
N TRP A 64 -0.23 2.51 -4.18
CA TRP A 64 0.21 1.45 -3.29
C TRP A 64 -0.62 0.17 -3.44
N SER A 65 -1.94 0.31 -3.40
CA SER A 65 -2.87 -0.83 -3.56
C SER A 65 -2.66 -1.54 -4.90
N ILE A 66 -2.50 -0.77 -5.99
CA ILE A 66 -2.20 -1.30 -7.32
C ILE A 66 -0.87 -2.07 -7.29
N GLY A 67 0.18 -1.55 -6.66
CA GLY A 67 1.46 -2.23 -6.54
C GLY A 67 1.35 -3.56 -5.79
N CYS A 68 0.59 -3.62 -4.70
CA CYS A 68 0.33 -4.86 -3.96
C CYS A 68 -0.43 -5.88 -4.82
N ILE A 69 -1.47 -5.45 -5.55
CA ILE A 69 -2.25 -6.32 -6.44
C ILE A 69 -1.37 -6.82 -7.59
N PHE A 70 -0.53 -5.95 -8.16
CA PHE A 70 0.37 -6.30 -9.25
C PHE A 70 1.40 -7.37 -8.82
N ALA A 71 1.96 -7.24 -7.62
CA ALA A 71 2.82 -8.27 -7.04
C ALA A 71 2.07 -9.59 -6.83
N GLU A 72 0.83 -9.53 -6.33
CA GLU A 72 0.00 -10.72 -6.11
C GLU A 72 -0.34 -11.46 -7.40
N LEU A 73 -0.64 -10.74 -8.49
CA LEU A 73 -0.89 -11.35 -9.80
C LEU A 73 0.30 -12.18 -10.29
N SER A 74 1.54 -11.72 -10.02
CA SER A 74 2.75 -12.44 -10.40
C SER A 74 2.97 -13.72 -9.59
N GLN A 75 2.81 -13.63 -8.25
CA GLN A 75 3.19 -14.72 -7.35
C GLN A 75 2.00 -15.54 -6.81
N ARG A 76 0.75 -15.13 -7.10
CA ARG A 76 -0.51 -15.75 -6.67
C ARG A 76 -0.70 -15.82 -5.15
N LYS A 77 -0.08 -14.91 -4.42
CA LYS A 77 -0.23 -14.72 -2.97
C LYS A 77 -0.09 -13.24 -2.65
N PRO A 78 -0.78 -12.71 -1.64
CA PRO A 78 -0.65 -11.31 -1.25
C PRO A 78 0.80 -10.95 -0.91
N LEU A 79 1.23 -9.73 -1.26
CA LEU A 79 2.58 -9.25 -0.93
C LEU A 79 2.73 -9.05 0.58
N PHE A 80 1.73 -8.47 1.21
CA PHE A 80 1.66 -8.24 2.65
C PHE A 80 0.31 -8.73 3.16
N TYR A 81 0.29 -9.71 4.06
CA TYR A 81 -0.95 -10.30 4.58
C TYR A 81 -0.95 -10.32 6.11
N GLY A 82 -1.21 -9.17 6.70
CA GLY A 82 -1.40 -9.00 8.13
C GLY A 82 -2.79 -9.42 8.59
N ASP A 83 -2.89 -9.87 9.83
CA ASP A 83 -4.14 -10.23 10.50
C ASP A 83 -4.73 -9.06 11.32
N SER A 84 -3.94 -8.04 11.56
CA SER A 84 -4.28 -6.81 12.27
C SER A 84 -3.54 -5.61 11.67
N GLU A 85 -3.96 -4.37 11.99
CA GLU A 85 -3.28 -3.17 11.49
C GLU A 85 -1.80 -3.14 11.89
N ILE A 86 -1.50 -3.56 13.13
CA ILE A 86 -0.11 -3.59 13.61
C ILE A 86 0.70 -4.71 12.94
N ASP A 87 0.13 -5.88 12.72
CA ASP A 87 0.81 -6.95 11.99
C ASP A 87 1.01 -6.56 10.53
N GLN A 88 0.00 -5.93 9.90
CA GLN A 88 0.11 -5.44 8.54
C GLN A 88 1.28 -4.46 8.38
N ILE A 89 1.40 -3.47 9.29
CA ILE A 89 2.48 -2.49 9.22
C ILE A 89 3.85 -3.15 9.46
N PHE A 90 3.92 -4.15 10.35
CA PHE A 90 5.17 -4.88 10.60
C PHE A 90 5.58 -5.74 9.41
N ARG A 91 4.66 -6.38 8.70
CA ARG A 91 4.95 -7.12 7.46
C ARG A 91 5.49 -6.19 6.37
N ILE A 92 4.93 -4.98 6.24
CA ILE A 92 5.45 -3.96 5.33
C ILE A 92 6.89 -3.59 5.72
N PHE A 93 7.14 -3.32 7.01
CA PHE A 93 8.47 -2.90 7.48
C PHE A 93 9.51 -4.01 7.43
N GLN A 94 9.13 -5.28 7.55
CA GLN A 94 10.04 -6.42 7.39
C GLN A 94 10.61 -6.51 5.98
N VAL A 95 9.87 -6.06 4.98
CA VAL A 95 10.29 -6.05 3.57
C VAL A 95 10.96 -4.73 3.22
N LEU A 96 10.28 -3.61 3.43
CA LEU A 96 10.72 -2.30 2.95
C LEU A 96 11.59 -1.52 3.94
N GLY A 97 11.82 -2.08 5.12
CA GLY A 97 12.52 -1.43 6.22
C GLY A 97 11.62 -0.57 7.10
N THR A 98 12.01 -0.38 8.36
CA THR A 98 11.32 0.53 9.27
C THR A 98 11.65 1.98 8.88
N PRO A 99 10.66 2.89 8.79
CA PRO A 99 10.89 4.30 8.49
C PRO A 99 11.94 4.94 9.39
N ASN A 100 12.76 5.79 8.79
CA ASN A 100 13.79 6.57 9.46
C ASN A 100 14.01 7.91 8.74
N GLU A 101 14.92 8.74 9.22
CA GLU A 101 15.24 10.07 8.68
C GLU A 101 15.60 10.06 7.18
N HIS A 102 16.11 8.95 6.64
CA HIS A 102 16.57 8.84 5.25
C HIS A 102 15.50 8.28 4.30
N HIS A 103 14.67 7.37 4.79
CA HIS A 103 13.71 6.65 3.94
C HIS A 103 12.34 7.31 3.91
N TRP A 104 11.82 7.68 5.09
CA TRP A 104 10.52 8.36 5.20
C TRP A 104 10.45 9.14 6.51
N LYS A 105 11.06 10.34 6.49
CA LYS A 105 11.18 11.20 7.67
C LYS A 105 9.84 11.59 8.28
N ASP A 106 8.84 11.88 7.46
CA ASP A 106 7.55 12.36 7.93
C ASP A 106 6.74 11.27 8.64
N ALA A 107 7.02 9.97 8.39
CA ALA A 107 6.42 8.88 9.14
C ALA A 107 6.70 8.97 10.64
N LEU A 108 7.87 9.48 11.04
CA LEU A 108 8.27 9.60 12.43
C LEU A 108 7.39 10.57 13.25
N LYS A 109 6.61 11.42 12.56
CA LYS A 109 5.68 12.39 13.15
C LYS A 109 4.24 11.91 13.17
N LEU A 110 3.95 10.74 12.56
CA LEU A 110 2.60 10.21 12.49
C LEU A 110 2.16 9.67 13.85
N ASN A 111 0.87 9.84 14.17
CA ASN A 111 0.34 9.55 15.51
C ASN A 111 0.58 8.12 15.97
N ASP A 112 0.45 7.16 15.05
CA ASP A 112 0.54 5.73 15.37
C ASP A 112 1.92 5.14 15.07
N PHE A 113 2.88 5.96 14.61
CA PHE A 113 4.28 5.55 14.57
C PHE A 113 4.87 5.56 16.01
N LYS A 114 5.42 4.43 16.42
CA LYS A 114 6.06 4.32 17.76
C LYS A 114 7.57 4.14 17.60
N PRO A 115 8.40 4.93 18.31
CA PRO A 115 9.86 4.75 18.31
C PRO A 115 10.31 3.37 18.78
N THR A 116 9.44 2.66 19.50
CA THR A 116 9.65 1.28 20.00
C THR A 116 9.41 0.21 18.96
N PHE A 117 8.93 0.56 17.75
CA PHE A 117 8.77 -0.41 16.67
C PHE A 117 10.11 -1.10 16.35
N PRO A 118 10.10 -2.40 16.06
CA PRO A 118 11.28 -3.13 15.65
C PRO A 118 11.96 -2.45 14.45
N LYS A 119 13.30 -2.43 14.43
CA LYS A 119 14.11 -1.77 13.40
C LYS A 119 14.55 -2.80 12.36
N TRP A 120 13.77 -2.93 11.27
CA TRP A 120 14.16 -3.76 10.13
C TRP A 120 14.93 -2.94 9.11
N LYS A 121 15.94 -3.57 8.50
CA LYS A 121 16.65 -3.04 7.34
C LYS A 121 15.82 -3.32 6.08
N PRO A 122 15.78 -2.38 5.11
CA PRO A 122 15.13 -2.63 3.84
C PRO A 122 15.80 -3.78 3.09
N LYS A 123 14.99 -4.58 2.41
CA LYS A 123 15.45 -5.65 1.52
C LYS A 123 14.99 -5.34 0.09
N PRO A 124 15.72 -5.78 -0.93
CA PRO A 124 15.23 -5.68 -2.30
C PRO A 124 13.90 -6.41 -2.47
N LEU A 125 12.94 -5.79 -3.17
CA LEU A 125 11.63 -6.40 -3.40
C LEU A 125 11.75 -7.72 -4.19
N THR A 126 12.82 -7.89 -4.98
CA THR A 126 13.18 -9.12 -5.71
C THR A 126 13.38 -10.35 -4.81
N GLU A 127 13.67 -10.15 -3.51
CA GLU A 127 13.75 -11.27 -2.56
C GLU A 127 12.37 -11.77 -2.09
N HIS A 128 11.33 -10.98 -2.35
CA HIS A 128 9.97 -11.23 -1.84
C HIS A 128 8.95 -11.49 -2.95
N VAL A 129 9.22 -11.00 -4.17
CA VAL A 129 8.36 -11.19 -5.34
C VAL A 129 9.12 -11.98 -6.38
N GLU A 130 8.67 -13.22 -6.57
CA GLU A 130 9.20 -14.11 -7.61
C GLU A 130 8.46 -13.89 -8.94
N LYS A 131 9.07 -14.34 -10.05
CA LYS A 131 8.43 -14.45 -11.36
C LYS A 131 8.02 -13.11 -12.02
N MET A 132 8.64 -12.02 -11.65
CA MET A 132 8.54 -10.75 -12.38
C MET A 132 9.74 -10.57 -13.30
N ASP A 133 9.50 -10.07 -14.52
CA ASP A 133 10.58 -9.56 -15.36
C ASP A 133 11.12 -8.21 -14.81
N VAL A 134 12.22 -7.73 -15.39
CA VAL A 134 12.91 -6.52 -14.91
C VAL A 134 12.02 -5.28 -14.95
N LEU A 135 11.24 -5.10 -16.03
CA LEU A 135 10.38 -3.92 -16.20
C LEU A 135 9.18 -3.95 -15.23
N ALA A 136 8.58 -5.14 -15.07
CA ALA A 136 7.49 -5.33 -14.12
C ALA A 136 7.98 -5.11 -12.68
N MET A 137 9.17 -5.57 -12.33
CA MET A 137 9.77 -5.36 -11.01
C MET A 137 10.08 -3.89 -10.75
N ASP A 138 10.57 -3.16 -11.74
CA ASP A 138 10.83 -1.71 -11.64
C ASP A 138 9.54 -0.93 -11.39
N LEU A 139 8.49 -1.22 -12.15
CA LEU A 139 7.17 -0.64 -11.94
C LEU A 139 6.62 -0.98 -10.54
N CYS A 140 6.68 -2.25 -10.15
CA CYS A 140 6.21 -2.70 -8.83
C CYS A 140 6.95 -1.97 -7.71
N THR A 141 8.27 -1.85 -7.80
CA THR A 141 9.10 -1.13 -6.83
C THR A 141 8.75 0.35 -6.77
N SER A 142 8.43 0.97 -7.90
CA SER A 142 8.02 2.39 -7.98
C SER A 142 6.63 2.63 -7.38
N LEU A 143 5.73 1.64 -7.46
CA LEU A 143 4.39 1.69 -6.85
C LEU A 143 4.43 1.42 -5.34
N VAL A 144 5.29 0.49 -4.87
CA VAL A 144 5.38 0.03 -3.48
C VAL A 144 6.50 0.77 -2.75
N GLN A 145 6.42 2.11 -2.71
CA GLN A 145 7.33 2.97 -1.95
C GLN A 145 6.73 3.33 -0.59
N LEU A 146 7.51 3.23 0.50
CA LEU A 146 7.07 3.61 1.85
C LEU A 146 6.66 5.08 1.89
N ASP A 147 7.53 5.95 1.41
CA ASP A 147 7.29 7.38 1.34
C ASP A 147 6.29 7.70 0.21
N PRO A 148 5.07 8.18 0.53
CA PRO A 148 4.07 8.52 -0.50
C PRO A 148 4.55 9.55 -1.52
N ALA A 149 5.50 10.42 -1.13
CA ALA A 149 6.05 11.44 -2.02
C ALA A 149 7.01 10.86 -3.08
N LYS A 150 7.54 9.66 -2.86
CA LYS A 150 8.42 8.94 -3.79
C LYS A 150 7.67 7.95 -4.67
N ARG A 151 6.41 7.70 -4.35
CA ARG A 151 5.59 6.73 -5.06
C ARG A 151 5.14 7.27 -6.40
N ILE A 152 5.26 6.47 -7.45
CA ILE A 152 4.81 6.85 -8.79
C ILE A 152 3.31 7.17 -8.78
N SER A 153 2.91 8.20 -9.49
CA SER A 153 1.52 8.61 -9.71
C SER A 153 1.15 8.47 -11.18
N CYS A 154 -0.13 8.38 -11.45
CA CYS A 154 -0.67 8.45 -12.81
C CYS A 154 -0.55 9.86 -13.38
#